data_1dd6766ab4cacdcb8fe2b08c809f6663
#
_entry.id   1dd6766ab4cacdcb8fe2b08c809f6663
#
_cell.length_a   1.000
_cell.length_b   1.000
_cell.length_c   1.000
_cell.angle_alpha   90.00
_cell.angle_beta   90.00
_cell.angle_gamma   90.00
#
_symmetry.space_group_name_H-M   'P 1'
#
loop_
_entity.id
_entity.type
_entity.pdbx_description
1 polymer ?
#
loop_
_entity_poly.entity_id
_entity_poly.type
_entity_poly.pdbx_seq_one_letter_code
_entity_poly.pdbx_strand_id
1 'polypeptide(L)'
;MPTLAEIYNANVSLLQAQLNATIRKINLTRLSNGLKKSQINRAIQLSNAYLKNLTDKYKQDMAATVPKKRTAFLVGINYTGTENELYGCINDTKNIEDLLKNKYNFTNVTMLNDETYEKPTKQNILKGLQTLLSNTAAGDTAFFMFSGHGTCTADLNRDETDGQDECIMPIDAFTMDMCILDDDLNRMIRNTLKPGAKLVALFDSCFSGTVLDLRYTYGHPDNTKASETAGDVYMISGCTDQQLSEDTVAPINGRTMASGAMTYAFLSIIKETALMGDLVTKMGTFLKDNGYPQQPLLSSGKKVDYGKTGFL
;
A
#
# COMPACT_ATOMS: atom_id res chain seq x y z
N MET A 1 -2.89 25.96 -26.13
CA MET A 1 -1.53 25.77 -25.60
C MET A 1 -0.97 24.49 -26.21
N PRO A 2 0.33 24.40 -26.52
CA PRO A 2 0.91 23.17 -27.05
C PRO A 2 0.81 22.04 -26.02
N THR A 3 0.63 20.82 -26.49
CA THR A 3 0.62 19.61 -25.67
C THR A 3 2.03 19.29 -25.13
N LEU A 4 2.11 18.48 -24.06
CA LEU A 4 3.40 18.01 -23.54
C LEU A 4 4.23 17.29 -24.61
N ALA A 5 3.58 16.53 -25.49
CA ALA A 5 4.23 15.82 -26.59
C ALA A 5 4.82 16.81 -27.62
N GLU A 6 4.10 17.87 -27.97
CA GLU A 6 4.59 18.92 -28.89
C GLU A 6 5.77 19.66 -28.29
N ILE A 7 5.72 20.00 -26.99
CA ILE A 7 6.84 20.65 -26.27
C ILE A 7 8.06 19.72 -26.25
N TYR A 8 7.88 18.44 -25.93
CA TYR A 8 8.97 17.45 -25.93
C TYR A 8 9.62 17.34 -27.31
N ASN A 9 8.82 17.13 -28.36
CA ASN A 9 9.32 16.98 -29.72
C ASN A 9 10.05 18.23 -30.21
N ALA A 10 9.56 19.42 -29.88
CA ALA A 10 10.23 20.68 -30.22
C ALA A 10 11.62 20.77 -29.53
N ASN A 11 11.73 20.40 -28.25
CA ASN A 11 12.98 20.40 -27.52
C ASN A 11 13.98 19.37 -28.07
N VAL A 12 13.52 18.17 -28.44
CA VAL A 12 14.36 17.14 -29.10
C VAL A 12 14.90 17.65 -30.43
N SER A 13 14.05 18.27 -31.27
CA SER A 13 14.43 18.83 -32.54
C SER A 13 15.46 19.97 -32.40
N LEU A 14 15.28 20.85 -31.40
CA LEU A 14 16.21 21.92 -31.09
C LEU A 14 17.58 21.37 -30.66
N LEU A 15 17.58 20.36 -29.77
CA LEU A 15 18.82 19.71 -29.33
C LEU A 15 19.58 19.08 -30.49
N GLN A 16 18.89 18.41 -31.41
CA GLN A 16 19.50 17.82 -32.60
C GLN A 16 20.11 18.90 -33.52
N ALA A 17 19.40 20.01 -33.70
CA ALA A 17 19.91 21.13 -34.48
C ALA A 17 21.17 21.75 -33.88
N GLN A 18 21.20 21.93 -32.54
CA GLN A 18 22.34 22.42 -31.80
C GLN A 18 23.56 21.48 -31.89
N LEU A 19 23.34 20.17 -31.77
CA LEU A 19 24.41 19.17 -31.96
C LEU A 19 25.01 19.25 -33.36
N ASN A 20 24.16 19.27 -34.39
CA ASN A 20 24.61 19.38 -35.79
C ASN A 20 25.39 20.65 -36.06
N ALA A 21 24.94 21.79 -35.51
CA ALA A 21 25.66 23.06 -35.61
C ALA A 21 27.05 23.02 -34.91
N THR A 22 27.09 22.36 -33.75
CA THR A 22 28.35 22.18 -33.01
C THR A 22 29.37 21.33 -33.77
N ILE A 23 28.89 20.19 -34.36
CA ILE A 23 29.73 19.32 -35.18
C ILE A 23 30.26 20.06 -36.42
N ARG A 24 29.41 20.85 -37.11
CA ARG A 24 29.86 21.69 -38.23
C ARG A 24 30.95 22.67 -37.84
N LYS A 25 30.79 23.38 -36.68
CA LYS A 25 31.79 24.31 -36.16
C LYS A 25 33.13 23.59 -35.89
N ILE A 26 33.10 22.41 -35.25
CA ILE A 26 34.29 21.63 -34.95
C ILE A 26 34.99 21.22 -36.25
N ASN A 27 34.29 20.81 -37.27
CA ASN A 27 34.85 20.40 -38.56
C ASN A 27 35.55 21.54 -39.32
N LEU A 28 35.08 22.77 -39.11
CA LEU A 28 35.68 23.99 -39.71
C LEU A 28 36.97 24.47 -38.97
N THR A 29 37.27 23.92 -37.80
CA THR A 29 38.48 24.29 -37.05
C THR A 29 39.74 23.78 -37.75
N ARG A 30 40.95 24.40 -37.43
CA ARG A 30 42.24 23.92 -37.91
C ARG A 30 42.86 22.82 -37.04
N LEU A 31 42.03 22.14 -36.18
CA LEU A 31 42.48 21.06 -35.30
C LEU A 31 42.83 19.80 -36.10
N SER A 32 43.70 18.95 -35.52
CA SER A 32 44.00 17.64 -36.06
C SER A 32 42.73 16.75 -36.07
N ASN A 33 42.70 15.76 -36.96
CA ASN A 33 41.55 14.84 -37.07
C ASN A 33 41.26 14.09 -35.77
N GLY A 34 42.28 13.74 -35.01
CA GLY A 34 42.12 13.08 -33.69
C GLY A 34 41.43 13.98 -32.66
N LEU A 35 41.83 15.26 -32.59
CA LEU A 35 41.19 16.24 -31.71
C LEU A 35 39.77 16.58 -32.10
N LYS A 36 39.48 16.70 -33.40
CA LYS A 36 38.11 16.88 -33.91
C LYS A 36 37.24 15.74 -33.51
N LYS A 37 37.68 14.49 -33.71
CA LYS A 37 36.92 13.26 -33.31
C LYS A 37 36.65 13.24 -31.83
N SER A 38 37.63 13.59 -30.98
CA SER A 38 37.44 13.66 -29.53
C SER A 38 36.38 14.69 -29.12
N GLN A 39 36.43 15.90 -29.70
CA GLN A 39 35.46 16.97 -29.41
C GLN A 39 34.06 16.63 -29.88
N ILE A 40 33.90 15.98 -31.06
CA ILE A 40 32.63 15.51 -31.58
C ILE A 40 32.05 14.44 -30.65
N ASN A 41 32.84 13.45 -30.23
CA ASN A 41 32.39 12.41 -29.32
C ASN A 41 31.91 13.00 -27.98
N ARG A 42 32.65 14.00 -27.45
CA ARG A 42 32.22 14.69 -26.22
C ARG A 42 30.89 15.45 -26.42
N ALA A 43 30.70 16.12 -27.56
CA ALA A 43 29.44 16.81 -27.86
C ALA A 43 28.26 15.83 -27.98
N ILE A 44 28.46 14.66 -28.60
CA ILE A 44 27.48 13.60 -28.69
C ILE A 44 27.11 13.05 -27.28
N GLN A 45 28.10 12.78 -26.44
CA GLN A 45 27.88 12.30 -25.07
C GLN A 45 27.05 13.29 -24.24
N LEU A 46 27.38 14.59 -24.30
CA LEU A 46 26.63 15.64 -23.62
C LEU A 46 25.19 15.75 -24.14
N SER A 47 25.01 15.68 -25.46
CA SER A 47 23.68 15.70 -26.07
C SER A 47 22.82 14.49 -25.65
N ASN A 48 23.42 13.30 -25.62
CA ASN A 48 22.73 12.08 -25.18
C ASN A 48 22.34 12.14 -23.71
N ALA A 49 23.21 12.67 -22.83
CA ALA A 49 22.89 12.87 -21.42
C ALA A 49 21.73 13.85 -21.24
N TYR A 50 21.73 14.97 -21.99
CA TYR A 50 20.63 15.93 -21.96
C TYR A 50 19.32 15.34 -22.50
N LEU A 51 19.39 14.58 -23.59
CA LEU A 51 18.22 13.89 -24.17
C LEU A 51 17.62 12.91 -23.18
N LYS A 52 18.48 12.18 -22.47
CA LYS A 52 18.00 11.26 -21.39
C LYS A 52 17.23 12.04 -20.33
N ASN A 53 17.80 13.12 -19.78
CA ASN A 53 17.13 13.94 -18.77
C ASN A 53 15.80 14.53 -19.28
N LEU A 54 15.77 15.01 -20.51
CA LEU A 54 14.57 15.53 -21.16
C LEU A 54 13.48 14.45 -21.28
N THR A 55 13.88 13.23 -21.68
CA THR A 55 12.98 12.08 -21.81
C THR A 55 12.44 11.64 -20.45
N ASP A 56 13.29 11.59 -19.44
CA ASP A 56 12.88 11.20 -18.08
C ASP A 56 11.91 12.24 -17.51
N LYS A 57 12.18 13.52 -17.70
CA LYS A 57 11.26 14.60 -17.32
C LYS A 57 9.92 14.50 -18.06
N TYR A 58 9.93 14.30 -19.37
CA TYR A 58 8.70 14.12 -20.16
C TYR A 58 7.86 12.96 -19.65
N LYS A 59 8.49 11.81 -19.36
CA LYS A 59 7.80 10.65 -18.79
C LYS A 59 7.19 10.98 -17.42
N GLN A 60 7.89 11.72 -16.59
CA GLN A 60 7.41 12.16 -15.28
C GLN A 60 6.23 13.12 -15.41
N ASP A 61 6.31 14.11 -16.30
CA ASP A 61 5.24 15.08 -16.54
C ASP A 61 4.00 14.38 -17.13
N MET A 62 4.18 13.43 -18.07
CA MET A 62 3.09 12.62 -18.62
C MET A 62 2.44 11.75 -17.55
N ALA A 63 3.21 11.10 -16.69
CA ALA A 63 2.68 10.31 -15.58
C ALA A 63 1.88 11.17 -14.59
N ALA A 64 2.26 12.44 -14.40
CA ALA A 64 1.54 13.38 -13.54
C ALA A 64 0.19 13.83 -14.13
N THR A 65 -0.03 13.72 -15.47
CA THR A 65 -1.30 14.06 -16.12
C THR A 65 -2.31 12.93 -16.11
N VAL A 66 -1.87 11.68 -15.85
CA VAL A 66 -2.80 10.54 -15.72
C VAL A 66 -3.50 10.63 -14.37
N PRO A 67 -4.85 10.62 -14.32
CA PRO A 67 -5.58 10.59 -13.07
C PRO A 67 -5.15 9.36 -12.25
N LYS A 68 -4.68 9.60 -11.04
CA LYS A 68 -4.27 8.53 -10.11
C LYS A 68 -5.52 7.75 -9.70
N LYS A 69 -5.49 6.45 -9.89
CA LYS A 69 -6.57 5.56 -9.48
C LYS A 69 -6.48 5.29 -7.99
N ARG A 70 -7.65 5.19 -7.36
CA ARG A 70 -7.81 4.75 -5.98
C ARG A 70 -8.81 3.60 -5.98
N THR A 71 -8.33 2.40 -5.65
CA THR A 71 -9.11 1.17 -5.67
C THR A 71 -9.00 0.45 -4.33
N ALA A 72 -10.06 -0.22 -3.90
CA ALA A 72 -10.08 -0.93 -2.64
C ALA A 72 -10.62 -2.35 -2.79
N PHE A 73 -10.11 -3.24 -1.95
CA PHE A 73 -10.63 -4.56 -1.72
C PHE A 73 -10.82 -4.78 -0.23
N LEU A 74 -12.07 -5.01 0.20
CA LEU A 74 -12.47 -5.09 1.58
C LEU A 74 -13.00 -6.49 1.86
N VAL A 75 -12.55 -7.10 2.94
CA VAL A 75 -12.98 -8.43 3.38
C VAL A 75 -13.47 -8.32 4.82
N GLY A 76 -14.74 -8.62 5.08
CA GLY A 76 -15.33 -8.63 6.41
C GLY A 76 -16.12 -9.89 6.65
N ILE A 77 -15.72 -10.70 7.63
CA ILE A 77 -16.29 -12.02 7.86
C ILE A 77 -16.89 -12.10 9.26
N ASN A 78 -18.20 -12.24 9.32
CA ASN A 78 -18.90 -12.47 10.59
C ASN A 78 -18.99 -13.94 10.96
N TYR A 79 -18.65 -14.87 10.06
CA TYR A 79 -18.78 -16.34 10.27
C TYR A 79 -20.19 -16.73 10.73
N THR A 80 -21.18 -16.11 10.14
CA THR A 80 -22.59 -16.19 10.57
C THR A 80 -23.08 -17.64 10.66
N GLY A 81 -23.69 -17.98 11.79
CA GLY A 81 -24.23 -19.31 12.07
C GLY A 81 -23.20 -20.35 12.51
N THR A 82 -21.97 -19.94 12.80
CA THR A 82 -20.93 -20.81 13.37
C THR A 82 -20.74 -20.55 14.88
N GLU A 83 -19.99 -21.42 15.55
CA GLU A 83 -19.63 -21.22 16.97
C GLU A 83 -18.68 -20.01 17.19
N ASN A 84 -18.04 -19.56 16.13
CA ASN A 84 -17.11 -18.43 16.14
C ASN A 84 -17.71 -17.17 15.49
N GLU A 85 -19.04 -17.00 15.56
CA GLU A 85 -19.73 -15.86 14.96
C GLU A 85 -19.30 -14.53 15.57
N LEU A 86 -19.00 -13.55 14.69
CA LEU A 86 -18.71 -12.14 14.99
C LEU A 86 -19.86 -11.28 14.46
N TYR A 87 -19.96 -10.03 14.95
CA TYR A 87 -21.07 -9.13 14.61
C TYR A 87 -20.65 -7.82 13.96
N GLY A 88 -19.36 -7.45 14.06
CA GLY A 88 -18.82 -6.16 13.63
C GLY A 88 -18.24 -6.13 12.22
N CYS A 89 -17.67 -7.21 11.73
CA CYS A 89 -16.76 -7.22 10.58
C CYS A 89 -17.40 -6.77 9.26
N ILE A 90 -18.66 -7.14 9.01
CA ILE A 90 -19.40 -6.68 7.83
C ILE A 90 -19.70 -5.18 7.93
N ASN A 91 -20.02 -4.67 9.11
CA ASN A 91 -20.27 -3.24 9.33
C ASN A 91 -18.97 -2.44 9.16
N ASP A 92 -17.84 -2.97 9.61
CA ASP A 92 -16.53 -2.35 9.46
C ASP A 92 -16.21 -2.11 7.99
N THR A 93 -16.34 -3.12 7.15
CA THR A 93 -16.10 -2.98 5.72
C THR A 93 -17.05 -1.99 5.05
N LYS A 94 -18.35 -1.97 5.43
CA LYS A 94 -19.34 -1.01 4.91
C LYS A 94 -18.98 0.44 5.33
N ASN A 95 -18.56 0.66 6.57
CA ASN A 95 -18.17 1.98 7.08
C ASN A 95 -16.85 2.48 6.46
N ILE A 96 -15.89 1.58 6.24
CA ILE A 96 -14.64 1.90 5.52
C ILE A 96 -14.93 2.20 4.05
N GLU A 97 -15.81 1.44 3.38
CA GLU A 97 -16.25 1.76 2.02
C GLU A 97 -16.80 3.18 1.92
N ASP A 98 -17.70 3.55 2.83
CA ASP A 98 -18.29 4.89 2.88
C ASP A 98 -17.22 5.97 3.08
N LEU A 99 -16.26 5.75 4.00
CA LEU A 99 -15.13 6.66 4.21
C LEU A 99 -14.29 6.82 2.95
N LEU A 100 -13.89 5.70 2.33
CA LEU A 100 -13.04 5.69 1.15
C LEU A 100 -13.69 6.38 -0.05
N LYS A 101 -14.98 6.13 -0.31
CA LYS A 101 -15.73 6.74 -1.40
C LYS A 101 -15.96 8.23 -1.16
N ASN A 102 -16.45 8.60 0.03
CA ASN A 102 -16.93 9.95 0.28
C ASN A 102 -15.82 10.94 0.62
N LYS A 103 -14.73 10.51 1.27
CA LYS A 103 -13.65 11.40 1.70
C LYS A 103 -12.38 11.27 0.86
N TYR A 104 -12.07 10.06 0.38
CA TYR A 104 -10.79 9.76 -0.27
C TYR A 104 -10.89 9.46 -1.76
N ASN A 105 -12.08 9.61 -2.38
CA ASN A 105 -12.31 9.45 -3.81
C ASN A 105 -11.87 8.08 -4.37
N PHE A 106 -12.10 6.99 -3.61
CA PHE A 106 -11.97 5.65 -4.12
C PHE A 106 -13.15 5.35 -5.05
N THR A 107 -12.87 5.06 -6.31
CA THR A 107 -13.91 4.91 -7.35
C THR A 107 -14.29 3.46 -7.61
N ASN A 108 -13.42 2.52 -7.26
CA ASN A 108 -13.65 1.10 -7.42
C ASN A 108 -13.37 0.39 -6.09
N VAL A 109 -14.42 -0.02 -5.39
CA VAL A 109 -14.35 -0.75 -4.12
C VAL A 109 -15.05 -2.08 -4.32
N THR A 110 -14.30 -3.16 -4.15
CA THR A 110 -14.81 -4.54 -4.17
C THR A 110 -14.87 -5.06 -2.75
N MET A 111 -15.92 -5.79 -2.42
CA MET A 111 -16.14 -6.33 -1.08
C MET A 111 -16.45 -7.82 -1.14
N LEU A 112 -15.89 -8.59 -0.20
CA LEU A 112 -16.30 -9.96 0.11
C LEU A 112 -16.75 -10.03 1.57
N ASN A 113 -17.89 -10.65 1.80
CA ASN A 113 -18.40 -10.92 3.15
C ASN A 113 -19.38 -12.11 3.13
N ASP A 114 -19.96 -12.45 4.31
CA ASP A 114 -20.91 -13.54 4.45
C ASP A 114 -22.17 -13.36 3.57
N GLU A 115 -22.54 -12.12 3.23
CA GLU A 115 -23.74 -11.79 2.46
C GLU A 115 -23.48 -11.73 0.96
N THR A 116 -22.23 -11.55 0.50
CA THR A 116 -21.90 -11.43 -0.93
C THR A 116 -22.08 -12.75 -1.69
N TYR A 117 -22.34 -12.67 -3.00
CA TYR A 117 -22.47 -13.85 -3.86
C TYR A 117 -21.17 -14.67 -3.87
N GLU A 118 -20.05 -14.02 -4.17
CA GLU A 118 -18.72 -14.61 -3.98
C GLU A 118 -18.38 -14.52 -2.49
N LYS A 119 -18.17 -15.67 -1.86
CA LYS A 119 -17.85 -15.78 -0.43
C LYS A 119 -16.38 -15.47 -0.18
N PRO A 120 -16.02 -14.97 1.01
CA PRO A 120 -14.63 -14.69 1.40
C PRO A 120 -13.85 -15.99 1.73
N THR A 121 -13.78 -16.88 0.74
CA THR A 121 -12.95 -18.09 0.80
C THR A 121 -11.49 -17.74 0.61
N LYS A 122 -10.56 -18.61 1.07
CA LYS A 122 -9.11 -18.45 0.84
C LYS A 122 -8.79 -18.12 -0.62
N GLN A 123 -9.36 -18.87 -1.54
CA GLN A 123 -9.17 -18.66 -2.97
C GLN A 123 -9.64 -17.28 -3.43
N ASN A 124 -10.83 -16.85 -3.03
CA ASN A 124 -11.42 -15.59 -3.47
C ASN A 124 -10.71 -14.39 -2.84
N ILE A 125 -10.26 -14.48 -1.58
CA ILE A 125 -9.47 -13.44 -0.92
C ILE A 125 -8.13 -13.28 -1.63
N LEU A 126 -7.38 -14.35 -1.86
CA LEU A 126 -6.08 -14.29 -2.55
C LEU A 126 -6.23 -13.78 -3.99
N LYS A 127 -7.25 -14.23 -4.72
CA LYS A 127 -7.55 -13.75 -6.08
C LYS A 127 -7.91 -12.26 -6.10
N GLY A 128 -8.72 -11.80 -5.14
CA GLY A 128 -9.10 -10.39 -5.01
C GLY A 128 -7.90 -9.50 -4.72
N LEU A 129 -7.05 -9.89 -3.76
CA LEU A 129 -5.82 -9.18 -3.43
C LEU A 129 -4.84 -9.16 -4.61
N GLN A 130 -4.62 -10.29 -5.28
CA GLN A 130 -3.78 -10.38 -6.48
C GLN A 130 -4.29 -9.43 -7.57
N THR A 131 -5.60 -9.38 -7.78
CA THR A 131 -6.24 -8.49 -8.76
C THR A 131 -6.04 -7.02 -8.40
N LEU A 132 -6.25 -6.66 -7.13
CA LEU A 132 -6.01 -5.31 -6.61
C LEU A 132 -4.58 -4.87 -6.90
N LEU A 133 -3.58 -5.66 -6.48
CA LEU A 133 -2.15 -5.35 -6.60
C LEU A 133 -1.71 -5.26 -8.07
N SER A 134 -2.14 -6.21 -8.92
CA SER A 134 -1.77 -6.25 -10.34
C SER A 134 -2.27 -5.02 -11.11
N ASN A 135 -3.44 -4.50 -10.73
CA ASN A 135 -4.07 -3.34 -11.37
C ASN A 135 -3.59 -2.00 -10.81
N THR A 136 -2.75 -1.99 -9.77
CA THR A 136 -2.22 -0.78 -9.15
C THR A 136 -0.92 -0.38 -9.82
N ALA A 137 -0.96 0.68 -10.61
CA ALA A 137 0.20 1.22 -11.32
C ALA A 137 0.96 2.25 -10.46
N ALA A 138 2.13 2.68 -10.94
CA ALA A 138 2.89 3.77 -10.31
C ALA A 138 2.03 5.04 -10.18
N GLY A 139 1.95 5.58 -8.98
CA GLY A 139 1.11 6.74 -8.63
C GLY A 139 -0.31 6.39 -8.18
N ASP A 140 -0.79 5.17 -8.41
CA ASP A 140 -2.09 4.70 -7.92
C ASP A 140 -2.01 4.31 -6.44
N THR A 141 -3.18 4.30 -5.78
CA THR A 141 -3.33 3.83 -4.39
C THR A 141 -4.31 2.67 -4.33
N ALA A 142 -3.85 1.55 -3.80
CA ALA A 142 -4.67 0.42 -3.40
C ALA A 142 -4.97 0.49 -1.90
N PHE A 143 -6.17 0.09 -1.49
CA PHE A 143 -6.53 -0.11 -0.10
C PHE A 143 -7.01 -1.54 0.08
N PHE A 144 -6.43 -2.24 1.05
CA PHE A 144 -6.86 -3.58 1.45
C PHE A 144 -7.33 -3.54 2.90
N MET A 145 -8.43 -4.20 3.19
CA MET A 145 -8.90 -4.39 4.56
C MET A 145 -9.30 -5.82 4.79
N PHE A 146 -8.94 -6.33 5.95
CA PHE A 146 -9.48 -7.55 6.52
C PHE A 146 -10.03 -7.27 7.92
N SER A 147 -11.28 -7.65 8.16
CA SER A 147 -11.93 -7.67 9.48
C SER A 147 -12.53 -9.06 9.69
N GLY A 148 -12.08 -9.77 10.72
CA GLY A 148 -12.43 -11.15 10.97
C GLY A 148 -11.51 -11.81 11.99
N HIS A 149 -11.57 -13.14 12.09
CA HIS A 149 -10.66 -13.89 12.94
C HIS A 149 -9.24 -13.93 12.39
N GLY A 150 -8.28 -13.81 13.27
CA GLY A 150 -6.87 -14.09 13.07
C GLY A 150 -6.39 -15.08 14.12
N THR A 151 -5.35 -15.82 13.80
CA THR A 151 -4.70 -16.78 14.68
C THR A 151 -3.23 -16.92 14.32
N CYS A 152 -2.47 -17.71 15.06
CA CYS A 152 -1.10 -18.04 14.75
C CYS A 152 -0.91 -19.56 14.61
N THR A 153 0.09 -19.96 13.84
CA THR A 153 0.53 -21.34 13.69
C THR A 153 2.04 -21.45 13.86
N ALA A 154 2.57 -22.67 13.95
CA ALA A 154 4.01 -22.85 14.10
C ALA A 154 4.76 -22.35 12.85
N ASP A 155 5.77 -21.53 13.04
CA ASP A 155 6.70 -21.08 11.99
C ASP A 155 7.52 -22.29 11.47
N LEU A 156 7.24 -22.71 10.26
CA LEU A 156 7.91 -23.84 9.61
C LEU A 156 9.17 -23.42 8.85
N ASN A 157 9.27 -22.19 8.41
CA ASN A 157 10.39 -21.67 7.62
C ASN A 157 11.47 -20.98 8.48
N ARG A 158 11.18 -20.69 9.76
CA ARG A 158 12.07 -20.12 10.78
C ARG A 158 12.53 -18.69 10.47
N ASP A 159 11.67 -17.91 9.88
CA ASP A 159 11.92 -16.48 9.65
C ASP A 159 11.36 -15.58 10.76
N GLU A 160 10.42 -16.10 11.58
CA GLU A 160 9.90 -15.39 12.73
C GLU A 160 10.81 -15.47 13.97
N THR A 161 10.71 -14.45 14.84
CA THR A 161 11.55 -14.38 16.07
C THR A 161 10.93 -15.12 17.24
N ASP A 162 9.61 -15.26 17.28
CA ASP A 162 8.84 -15.96 18.32
C ASP A 162 8.49 -17.40 17.92
N GLY A 163 8.75 -17.79 16.64
CA GLY A 163 8.50 -19.12 16.12
C GLY A 163 7.04 -19.37 15.73
N GLN A 164 6.28 -18.31 15.42
CA GLN A 164 4.89 -18.39 15.01
C GLN A 164 4.64 -17.55 13.76
N ASP A 165 3.90 -18.10 12.78
CA ASP A 165 3.35 -17.41 11.63
C ASP A 165 1.95 -16.88 11.97
N GLU A 166 1.67 -15.61 11.71
CA GLU A 166 0.34 -15.06 11.81
C GLU A 166 -0.50 -15.47 10.60
N CYS A 167 -1.80 -15.60 10.83
CA CYS A 167 -2.70 -15.90 9.72
C CYS A 167 -4.09 -15.31 9.90
N ILE A 168 -4.71 -14.97 8.78
CA ILE A 168 -6.12 -14.58 8.72
C ILE A 168 -6.98 -15.78 8.34
N MET A 169 -8.19 -15.84 8.88
CA MET A 169 -9.11 -16.98 8.74
C MET A 169 -10.18 -16.68 7.69
N PRO A 170 -10.12 -17.25 6.47
CA PRO A 170 -11.22 -17.22 5.51
C PRO A 170 -12.46 -17.94 6.04
N ILE A 171 -13.62 -17.70 5.41
CA ILE A 171 -14.89 -18.32 5.83
C ILE A 171 -14.89 -19.87 5.68
N ASP A 172 -14.02 -20.40 4.84
CA ASP A 172 -13.81 -21.83 4.59
C ASP A 172 -12.62 -22.43 5.36
N ALA A 173 -12.04 -21.71 6.31
CA ALA A 173 -10.93 -22.22 7.12
C ALA A 173 -11.47 -23.11 8.26
N PHE A 174 -11.56 -24.41 7.99
CA PHE A 174 -11.94 -25.42 8.99
C PHE A 174 -10.71 -26.03 9.70
N THR A 175 -9.52 -25.85 9.16
CA THR A 175 -8.25 -26.33 9.67
C THR A 175 -7.18 -25.24 9.45
N MET A 176 -6.08 -25.29 10.20
CA MET A 176 -5.04 -24.27 10.17
C MET A 176 -4.37 -24.12 8.80
N ASP A 177 -4.21 -25.20 8.05
CA ASP A 177 -3.66 -25.21 6.69
C ASP A 177 -4.58 -24.50 5.66
N MET A 178 -5.82 -24.23 6.02
CA MET A 178 -6.78 -23.45 5.22
C MET A 178 -6.72 -21.95 5.52
N CYS A 179 -6.00 -21.51 6.55
CA CYS A 179 -5.75 -20.09 6.82
C CYS A 179 -4.84 -19.47 5.75
N ILE A 180 -4.84 -18.15 5.64
CA ILE A 180 -3.91 -17.41 4.79
C ILE A 180 -2.79 -16.90 5.68
N LEU A 181 -1.58 -17.41 5.47
CA LEU A 181 -0.39 -17.03 6.22
C LEU A 181 0.10 -15.64 5.81
N ASP A 182 0.74 -14.94 6.72
CA ASP A 182 1.51 -13.70 6.53
C ASP A 182 2.51 -13.82 5.38
N ASP A 183 3.25 -14.91 5.34
CA ASP A 183 4.16 -15.29 4.24
C ASP A 183 3.48 -15.28 2.86
N ASP A 184 2.26 -15.80 2.75
CA ASP A 184 1.51 -15.80 1.50
C ASP A 184 1.14 -14.37 1.07
N LEU A 185 0.71 -13.54 2.02
CA LEU A 185 0.38 -12.13 1.80
C LEU A 185 1.62 -11.32 1.44
N ASN A 186 2.70 -11.45 2.22
CA ASN A 186 3.98 -10.76 1.98
C ASN A 186 4.56 -11.12 0.61
N ARG A 187 4.63 -12.42 0.29
CA ARG A 187 5.13 -12.93 -1.00
C ARG A 187 4.31 -12.39 -2.17
N MET A 188 2.97 -12.33 -2.04
CA MET A 188 2.09 -11.79 -3.07
C MET A 188 2.35 -10.29 -3.27
N ILE A 189 2.45 -9.50 -2.21
CA ILE A 189 2.75 -8.08 -2.26
C ILE A 189 4.09 -7.83 -2.95
N ARG A 190 5.15 -8.53 -2.54
CA ARG A 190 6.50 -8.37 -3.08
C ARG A 190 6.59 -8.71 -4.56
N ASN A 191 5.89 -9.76 -4.99
CA ASN A 191 5.93 -10.22 -6.38
C ASN A 191 5.05 -9.40 -7.31
N THR A 192 4.07 -8.65 -6.80
CA THR A 192 3.02 -8.04 -7.62
C THR A 192 3.02 -6.51 -7.57
N LEU A 193 3.26 -5.91 -6.40
CA LEU A 193 3.17 -4.45 -6.25
C LEU A 193 4.35 -3.76 -6.94
N LYS A 194 4.02 -2.88 -7.88
CA LYS A 194 5.01 -2.20 -8.73
C LYS A 194 5.70 -1.04 -7.99
N PRO A 195 6.95 -0.69 -8.38
CA PRO A 195 7.60 0.52 -7.89
C PRO A 195 6.73 1.76 -8.16
N GLY A 196 6.60 2.63 -7.16
CA GLY A 196 5.78 3.84 -7.23
C GLY A 196 4.27 3.63 -7.04
N ALA A 197 3.79 2.39 -6.94
CA ALA A 197 2.45 2.06 -6.47
C ALA A 197 2.37 2.12 -4.94
N LYS A 198 1.22 2.50 -4.39
CA LYS A 198 0.97 2.55 -2.95
C LYS A 198 -0.08 1.52 -2.56
N LEU A 199 0.22 0.69 -1.56
CA LEU A 199 -0.73 -0.15 -0.84
C LEU A 199 -0.90 0.36 0.58
N VAL A 200 -2.15 0.56 0.98
CA VAL A 200 -2.55 0.84 2.36
C VAL A 200 -3.35 -0.36 2.85
N ALA A 201 -2.97 -0.93 3.98
CA ALA A 201 -3.64 -2.09 4.57
C ALA A 201 -4.16 -1.78 5.98
N LEU A 202 -5.35 -2.26 6.28
CA LEU A 202 -5.98 -2.18 7.61
C LEU A 202 -6.42 -3.58 8.02
N PHE A 203 -5.93 -4.06 9.17
CA PHE A 203 -6.30 -5.35 9.73
C PHE A 203 -6.99 -5.14 11.09
N ASP A 204 -8.22 -5.61 11.18
CA ASP A 204 -8.96 -5.70 12.44
C ASP A 204 -9.21 -7.18 12.74
N SER A 205 -8.16 -7.84 13.23
CA SER A 205 -8.15 -9.25 13.58
C SER A 205 -7.17 -9.49 14.74
N CYS A 206 -7.36 -10.58 15.48
CA CYS A 206 -6.39 -11.04 16.48
C CYS A 206 -5.07 -11.40 15.79
N PHE A 207 -3.96 -11.35 16.50
CA PHE A 207 -2.65 -11.77 16.01
C PHE A 207 -2.32 -11.17 14.63
N SER A 208 -2.50 -9.86 14.45
CA SER A 208 -2.27 -9.20 13.17
C SER A 208 -1.11 -8.20 13.20
N GLY A 209 -0.31 -8.21 14.26
CA GLY A 209 0.76 -7.24 14.46
C GLY A 209 1.77 -7.25 13.33
N THR A 210 2.21 -8.44 12.92
CA THR A 210 3.21 -8.66 11.87
C THR A 210 2.66 -9.28 10.59
N VAL A 211 1.34 -9.41 10.45
CA VAL A 211 0.62 -10.11 9.35
C VAL A 211 1.03 -9.78 7.91
N LEU A 212 1.85 -8.79 7.67
CA LEU A 212 2.46 -8.48 6.37
C LEU A 212 3.99 -8.51 6.39
N ASP A 213 4.66 -8.87 7.49
CA ASP A 213 6.12 -8.95 7.64
C ASP A 213 6.86 -7.75 7.06
N LEU A 214 6.39 -6.55 7.38
CA LEU A 214 6.99 -5.33 6.89
C LEU A 214 8.26 -4.99 7.68
N ARG A 215 9.23 -4.40 6.98
CA ARG A 215 10.55 -4.13 7.53
C ARG A 215 10.57 -3.14 8.69
N TYR A 216 9.74 -2.10 8.62
CA TYR A 216 9.79 -0.98 9.57
C TYR A 216 8.51 -0.92 10.38
N THR A 217 8.66 -0.80 11.72
CA THR A 217 7.53 -0.68 12.64
C THR A 217 7.69 0.57 13.50
N TYR A 218 6.69 1.44 13.50
CA TYR A 218 6.71 2.69 14.26
C TYR A 218 6.75 2.44 15.76
N GLY A 219 7.77 2.99 16.43
CA GLY A 219 7.95 2.83 17.87
C GLY A 219 8.51 1.48 18.33
N HIS A 220 8.82 0.58 17.40
CA HIS A 220 9.38 -0.74 17.67
C HIS A 220 10.67 -0.98 16.85
N PRO A 221 11.47 -2.00 17.20
CA PRO A 221 12.61 -2.40 16.39
C PRO A 221 12.22 -2.81 14.97
N ASP A 222 13.08 -2.51 13.99
CA ASP A 222 12.90 -2.91 12.61
C ASP A 222 13.03 -4.45 12.47
N ASN A 223 12.18 -5.07 11.62
CA ASN A 223 12.35 -6.45 11.20
C ASN A 223 13.54 -6.55 10.23
N THR A 224 14.72 -6.86 10.78
CA THR A 224 15.97 -6.92 10.01
C THR A 224 16.05 -8.11 9.06
N LYS A 225 15.22 -9.14 9.23
CA LYS A 225 15.11 -10.27 8.32
C LYS A 225 14.30 -9.90 7.06
N ALA A 226 13.32 -8.99 7.17
CA ALA A 226 12.52 -8.54 6.04
C ALA A 226 13.31 -7.58 5.13
N SER A 227 13.09 -7.69 3.82
CA SER A 227 13.60 -6.72 2.81
C SER A 227 12.63 -5.57 2.64
N GLU A 228 13.04 -4.46 2.02
CA GLU A 228 12.11 -3.42 1.59
C GLU A 228 11.21 -3.88 0.43
N THR A 229 9.99 -3.33 0.36
CA THR A 229 9.05 -3.58 -0.74
C THR A 229 9.36 -2.72 -1.95
N ALA A 230 8.98 -3.17 -3.15
CA ALA A 230 9.18 -2.39 -4.38
C ALA A 230 8.27 -1.14 -4.43
N GLY A 231 7.00 -1.29 -4.08
CA GLY A 231 6.03 -0.20 -3.89
C GLY A 231 6.04 0.33 -2.46
N ASP A 232 5.24 1.36 -2.19
CA ASP A 232 5.05 1.89 -0.85
C ASP A 232 3.93 1.10 -0.16
N VAL A 233 4.25 0.41 0.93
CA VAL A 233 3.29 -0.40 1.69
C VAL A 233 3.19 0.17 3.10
N TYR A 234 1.98 0.44 3.55
CA TYR A 234 1.66 0.91 4.89
C TYR A 234 0.56 0.05 5.49
N MET A 235 0.73 -0.38 6.71
CA MET A 235 -0.23 -1.20 7.42
C MET A 235 -0.53 -0.63 8.81
N ILE A 236 -1.81 -0.60 9.17
CA ILE A 236 -2.24 -0.49 10.56
C ILE A 236 -2.97 -1.78 10.92
N SER A 237 -2.59 -2.38 12.04
CA SER A 237 -3.21 -3.57 12.60
C SER A 237 -3.81 -3.29 13.97
N GLY A 238 -4.84 -4.08 14.34
CA GLY A 238 -5.65 -3.87 15.52
C GLY A 238 -5.06 -4.37 16.82
N CYS A 239 -4.17 -5.34 16.74
CA CYS A 239 -3.58 -5.99 17.91
C CYS A 239 -2.10 -6.26 17.67
N THR A 240 -1.32 -6.25 18.75
CA THR A 240 -0.03 -6.94 18.79
C THR A 240 -0.29 -8.46 18.82
N ASP A 241 0.72 -9.25 18.49
CA ASP A 241 0.64 -10.72 18.36
C ASP A 241 0.14 -11.44 19.64
N GLN A 242 0.05 -10.73 20.76
CA GLN A 242 -0.40 -11.24 22.05
C GLN A 242 -1.81 -10.77 22.47
N GLN A 243 -2.53 -10.04 21.62
CA GLN A 243 -3.83 -9.45 21.98
C GLN A 243 -4.96 -9.96 21.07
N LEU A 244 -6.15 -10.10 21.67
CA LEU A 244 -7.38 -10.43 20.96
C LEU A 244 -8.06 -9.16 20.45
N SER A 245 -8.58 -9.18 19.22
CA SER A 245 -9.46 -8.14 18.72
C SER A 245 -10.86 -8.31 19.29
N GLU A 246 -11.49 -7.19 19.69
CA GLU A 246 -12.80 -7.21 20.33
C GLU A 246 -13.86 -6.55 19.43
N ASP A 247 -15.03 -7.23 19.30
CA ASP A 247 -16.25 -6.60 18.80
C ASP A 247 -16.80 -5.63 19.85
N THR A 248 -17.19 -4.46 19.44
CA THR A 248 -17.81 -3.45 20.27
C THR A 248 -19.12 -2.93 19.69
N VAL A 249 -19.91 -2.29 20.52
CA VAL A 249 -21.10 -1.56 20.06
C VAL A 249 -20.79 -0.07 20.08
N ALA A 250 -20.62 0.52 18.89
CA ALA A 250 -20.07 1.86 18.73
C ALA A 250 -21.05 2.81 18.01
N PRO A 251 -21.10 4.10 18.37
CA PRO A 251 -21.83 5.14 17.63
C PRO A 251 -21.03 5.58 16.40
N ILE A 252 -21.25 4.93 15.26
CA ILE A 252 -20.60 5.26 13.99
C ILE A 252 -21.61 5.98 13.07
N ASN A 253 -21.25 7.15 12.55
CA ASN A 253 -22.09 7.96 11.67
C ASN A 253 -23.53 8.20 12.21
N GLY A 254 -23.66 8.35 13.54
CA GLY A 254 -24.94 8.59 14.21
C GLY A 254 -25.82 7.34 14.40
N ARG A 255 -25.29 6.15 14.13
CA ARG A 255 -25.98 4.86 14.37
C ARG A 255 -25.15 4.02 15.33
N THR A 256 -25.82 3.36 16.29
CA THR A 256 -25.19 2.41 17.17
C THR A 256 -25.13 1.05 16.49
N MET A 257 -23.95 0.51 16.25
CA MET A 257 -23.75 -0.78 15.56
C MET A 257 -22.55 -1.53 16.12
N ALA A 258 -22.52 -2.83 15.92
CA ALA A 258 -21.34 -3.65 16.20
C ALA A 258 -20.21 -3.25 15.22
N SER A 259 -18.99 -3.16 15.72
CA SER A 259 -17.76 -2.82 14.98
C SER A 259 -16.57 -3.41 15.71
N GLY A 260 -15.50 -3.72 14.99
CA GLY A 260 -14.22 -3.98 15.64
C GLY A 260 -13.69 -2.70 16.30
N ALA A 261 -13.09 -2.83 17.47
CA ALA A 261 -12.63 -1.67 18.25
C ALA A 261 -11.56 -0.87 17.49
N MET A 262 -10.73 -1.55 16.71
CA MET A 262 -9.70 -0.95 15.87
C MET A 262 -10.31 -0.13 14.74
N THR A 263 -11.26 -0.69 14.01
CA THR A 263 -11.95 0.01 12.93
C THR A 263 -12.71 1.21 13.47
N TYR A 264 -13.34 1.09 14.63
CA TYR A 264 -14.00 2.22 15.30
C TYR A 264 -13.01 3.34 15.64
N ALA A 265 -11.85 3.01 16.21
CA ALA A 265 -10.80 3.99 16.49
C ALA A 265 -10.29 4.65 15.20
N PHE A 266 -10.01 3.87 14.17
CA PHE A 266 -9.57 4.38 12.88
C PHE A 266 -10.58 5.35 12.26
N LEU A 267 -11.85 4.98 12.18
CA LEU A 267 -12.93 5.82 11.63
C LEU A 267 -13.13 7.12 12.42
N SER A 268 -12.88 7.09 13.73
CA SER A 268 -12.99 8.27 14.58
C SER A 268 -11.83 9.24 14.34
N ILE A 269 -10.61 8.74 14.29
CA ILE A 269 -9.39 9.57 14.30
C ILE A 269 -8.94 9.99 12.89
N ILE A 270 -9.16 9.19 11.84
CA ILE A 270 -8.75 9.53 10.46
C ILE A 270 -9.45 10.81 9.93
N LYS A 271 -10.53 11.23 10.57
CA LYS A 271 -11.21 12.50 10.27
C LYS A 271 -10.44 13.71 10.79
N GLU A 272 -9.64 13.53 11.84
CA GLU A 272 -8.87 14.58 12.49
C GLU A 272 -7.47 14.73 11.91
N THR A 273 -6.80 13.62 11.64
CA THR A 273 -5.46 13.59 11.07
C THR A 273 -5.27 12.38 10.16
N ALA A 274 -4.56 12.58 9.06
CA ALA A 274 -4.13 11.52 8.16
C ALA A 274 -2.61 11.27 8.23
N LEU A 275 -1.85 12.03 9.04
CA LEU A 275 -0.42 11.79 9.26
C LEU A 275 -0.25 10.50 10.07
N MET A 276 0.56 9.58 9.57
CA MET A 276 0.66 8.20 10.08
C MET A 276 0.97 8.13 11.58
N GLY A 277 1.99 8.86 12.03
CA GLY A 277 2.41 8.85 13.44
C GLY A 277 1.35 9.43 14.36
N ASP A 278 0.71 10.54 13.97
CA ASP A 278 -0.39 11.14 14.74
C ASP A 278 -1.61 10.24 14.75
N LEU A 279 -1.93 9.62 13.62
CA LEU A 279 -3.08 8.73 13.47
C LEU A 279 -2.97 7.56 14.45
N VAL A 280 -1.89 6.79 14.41
CA VAL A 280 -1.72 5.61 15.27
C VAL A 280 -1.62 6.00 16.75
N THR A 281 -0.95 7.11 17.08
CA THR A 281 -0.83 7.58 18.46
C THR A 281 -2.19 7.97 19.05
N LYS A 282 -2.98 8.73 18.29
CA LYS A 282 -4.34 9.12 18.71
C LYS A 282 -5.30 7.94 18.76
N MET A 283 -5.18 6.96 17.84
CA MET A 283 -5.95 5.73 17.90
C MET A 283 -5.66 4.95 19.17
N GLY A 284 -4.39 4.81 19.57
CA GLY A 284 -4.00 4.16 20.82
C GLY A 284 -4.57 4.88 22.05
N THR A 285 -4.54 6.22 22.08
CA THR A 285 -5.17 7.01 23.13
C THR A 285 -6.69 6.79 23.17
N PHE A 286 -7.34 6.85 22.01
CA PHE A 286 -8.77 6.62 21.88
C PHE A 286 -9.20 5.25 22.39
N LEU A 287 -8.49 4.18 22.01
CA LEU A 287 -8.77 2.82 22.46
C LEU A 287 -8.63 2.72 23.99
N LYS A 288 -7.54 3.22 24.55
CA LYS A 288 -7.31 3.23 25.99
C LYS A 288 -8.39 4.00 26.76
N ASP A 289 -8.77 5.19 26.29
CA ASP A 289 -9.77 6.04 26.96
C ASP A 289 -11.18 5.43 26.90
N ASN A 290 -11.44 4.56 25.93
CA ASN A 290 -12.69 3.80 25.81
C ASN A 290 -12.62 2.39 26.44
N GLY A 291 -11.52 2.04 27.11
CA GLY A 291 -11.39 0.79 27.85
C GLY A 291 -11.00 -0.43 27.02
N TYR A 292 -10.57 -0.23 25.75
CA TYR A 292 -10.09 -1.31 24.89
C TYR A 292 -8.61 -1.59 25.16
N PRO A 293 -8.22 -2.86 25.33
CA PRO A 293 -6.83 -3.22 25.60
C PRO A 293 -5.92 -3.18 24.37
N GLN A 294 -6.51 -3.12 23.16
CA GLN A 294 -5.76 -3.15 21.91
C GLN A 294 -4.82 -1.96 21.76
N GLN A 295 -3.65 -2.23 21.17
CA GLN A 295 -2.67 -1.22 20.81
C GLN A 295 -2.46 -1.26 19.30
N PRO A 296 -2.79 -0.18 18.57
CA PRO A 296 -2.60 -0.13 17.15
C PRO A 296 -1.12 -0.15 16.80
N LEU A 297 -0.75 -1.00 15.87
CA LEU A 297 0.59 -1.10 15.32
C LEU A 297 0.62 -0.51 13.91
N LEU A 298 1.63 0.31 13.63
CA LEU A 298 1.86 0.89 12.31
C LEU A 298 3.17 0.36 11.75
N SER A 299 3.12 -0.25 10.58
CA SER A 299 4.31 -0.73 9.90
C SER A 299 4.39 -0.28 8.44
N SER A 300 5.59 -0.30 7.87
CA SER A 300 5.85 0.09 6.49
C SER A 300 6.92 -0.77 5.82
N GLY A 301 6.73 -0.98 4.51
CA GLY A 301 7.67 -1.75 3.69
C GLY A 301 8.95 -1.01 3.32
N LYS A 302 8.95 0.33 3.44
CA LYS A 302 10.11 1.21 3.23
C LYS A 302 10.24 2.18 4.38
N LYS A 303 11.44 2.67 4.61
CA LYS A 303 11.69 3.72 5.61
C LYS A 303 10.97 5.01 5.24
N VAL A 304 10.17 5.54 6.15
CA VAL A 304 9.39 6.77 5.96
C VAL A 304 9.47 7.69 7.18
N ASP A 305 9.21 8.97 6.96
CA ASP A 305 9.00 9.93 8.04
C ASP A 305 7.51 9.89 8.44
N TYR A 306 7.19 9.12 9.47
CA TYR A 306 5.81 8.92 9.93
C TYR A 306 5.11 10.21 10.37
N GLY A 307 5.88 11.23 10.79
CA GLY A 307 5.36 12.54 11.18
C GLY A 307 4.98 13.44 10.00
N LYS A 308 5.38 13.08 8.77
CA LYS A 308 5.12 13.86 7.55
C LYS A 308 4.38 13.09 6.47
N THR A 309 4.30 11.78 6.59
CA THR A 309 3.69 10.91 5.57
C THR A 309 2.24 10.64 5.90
N GLY A 310 1.35 10.87 4.91
CA GLY A 310 -0.07 10.54 5.02
C GLY A 310 -0.33 9.06 4.84
N PHE A 311 -1.28 8.51 5.62
CA PHE A 311 -1.69 7.11 5.51
C PHE A 311 -2.49 6.88 4.22
N LEU A 312 -3.46 7.73 3.91
CA LEU A 312 -4.33 7.70 2.71
C LEU A 312 -4.03 8.80 1.70
#